data_331d95c1e9fb46fcf5f6effedbd8b5d7
#
_entry.id   331d95c1e9fb46fcf5f6effedbd8b5d7
#
_cell.length_a   1.000
_cell.length_b   1.000
_cell.length_c   1.000
_cell.angle_alpha   90.00
_cell.angle_beta   90.00
_cell.angle_gamma   90.00
#
_symmetry.space_group_name_H-M   'P 1'
#
loop_
_entity.id
_entity.type
_entity.pdbx_description
1 polymer ?
#
loop_
_entity_poly.entity_id
_entity_poly.type
_entity_poly.pdbx_seq_one_letter_code
_entity_poly.pdbx_strand_id
1 'polypeptide(L)'
;MKKIFIFAAAGLLLVAGCKGGKKAAGDSVTEPEAAASVAAGPKVMAREVPERMDDFVFENDLIAGRFYGKALEGDPTSPGLDVWVKLPGKLVADDWYAHAVSDPEYYHHDHGGKDCYKVSVSLGGGASAPLVGGKLSYPATNWREAAVLSQSDDAVTFVLKYPAWDAGGVSVRLEKTVTVTAGSYFCKVEDRYYGDFQELEIAAGFWIHEWKEGCAMGTDDDFIALWEPASDQSVEPEDGMIGIALVMPAEHMTEILDDGEKRHHICIAKVRSGEPLTYWFGSCWSKGDIKDFQQWTNTVKSQAGAAGIAAASSN
;
A
#
# COMPACT_ATOMS: atom_id res chain seq x y z
N MET A 1 -12.55 -51.92 -23.49
CA MET A 1 -13.68 -52.69 -22.92
C MET A 1 -14.43 -51.71 -22.02
N LYS A 2 -15.43 -51.09 -22.56
CA LYS A 2 -16.90 -51.19 -22.39
C LYS A 2 -17.32 -51.33 -20.92
N LYS A 3 -17.96 -50.31 -20.35
CA LYS A 3 -19.41 -50.35 -20.10
C LYS A 3 -19.98 -49.00 -19.71
N ILE A 4 -20.90 -48.55 -20.57
CA ILE A 4 -21.88 -47.48 -20.38
C ILE A 4 -23.03 -48.07 -19.55
N PHE A 5 -23.61 -47.28 -18.63
CA PHE A 5 -24.97 -47.47 -18.16
C PHE A 5 -25.74 -46.17 -18.17
N ILE A 6 -26.72 -46.11 -19.05
CA ILE A 6 -27.80 -45.13 -19.15
C ILE A 6 -28.99 -45.74 -18.41
N PHE A 7 -29.68 -44.99 -17.56
CA PHE A 7 -31.07 -45.29 -17.19
C PHE A 7 -31.91 -44.01 -17.27
N ALA A 8 -32.89 -44.09 -18.16
CA ALA A 8 -34.02 -43.15 -18.31
C ALA A 8 -35.30 -43.87 -17.84
N ALA A 9 -36.21 -43.16 -17.22
CA ALA A 9 -37.66 -43.47 -17.14
C ALA A 9 -38.34 -42.20 -16.55
N ALA A 10 -39.08 -41.49 -17.23
CA ALA A 10 -40.42 -41.47 -17.83
C ALA A 10 -41.60 -41.63 -16.86
N GLY A 11 -42.32 -40.51 -16.70
CA GLY A 11 -43.78 -40.44 -16.84
C GLY A 11 -44.65 -40.61 -15.62
N LEU A 12 -45.47 -39.65 -15.27
CA LEU A 12 -46.90 -39.69 -15.58
C LEU A 12 -47.66 -38.45 -15.04
N LEU A 13 -48.41 -37.82 -15.93
CA LEU A 13 -49.42 -36.80 -15.62
C LEU A 13 -50.69 -37.49 -15.07
N LEU A 14 -51.35 -36.84 -14.12
CA LEU A 14 -52.81 -37.00 -13.93
C LEU A 14 -53.44 -35.68 -13.58
N VAL A 15 -54.40 -35.28 -14.42
CA VAL A 15 -55.27 -34.12 -14.32
C VAL A 15 -56.62 -34.57 -13.79
N ALA A 16 -57.20 -33.87 -12.84
CA ALA A 16 -58.62 -33.72 -12.58
C ALA A 16 -58.77 -32.61 -11.52
N GLY A 17 -59.51 -31.57 -11.60
CA GLY A 17 -60.74 -31.26 -12.23
C GLY A 17 -61.80 -30.84 -11.21
N CYS A 18 -62.12 -29.52 -11.19
CA CYS A 18 -63.40 -28.88 -10.87
C CYS A 18 -63.77 -28.46 -9.45
N LYS A 19 -64.08 -27.14 -9.47
CA LYS A 19 -65.24 -26.38 -8.92
C LYS A 19 -65.14 -25.73 -7.53
N GLY A 20 -64.95 -24.41 -7.55
CA GLY A 20 -66.07 -23.46 -7.28
C GLY A 20 -66.19 -23.05 -5.82
N GLY A 21 -65.81 -21.78 -5.52
CA GLY A 21 -66.19 -21.14 -4.26
C GLY A 21 -65.57 -19.76 -4.16
N LYS A 22 -66.35 -18.72 -4.53
CA LYS A 22 -66.03 -17.31 -4.22
C LYS A 22 -66.07 -17.07 -2.73
N LYS A 23 -65.04 -16.50 -2.16
CA LYS A 23 -65.13 -15.61 -1.00
C LYS A 23 -64.01 -14.57 -0.99
N ALA A 24 -64.41 -13.42 -0.57
CA ALA A 24 -63.87 -12.10 -0.49
C ALA A 24 -62.40 -11.89 -0.18
N ALA A 25 -61.96 -10.74 -0.71
CA ALA A 25 -60.69 -10.04 -0.50
C ALA A 25 -60.27 -9.92 0.98
N GLY A 26 -59.03 -10.24 1.21
CA GLY A 26 -58.24 -9.77 2.32
C GLY A 26 -56.87 -9.38 1.74
N ASP A 27 -56.64 -8.10 1.58
CA ASP A 27 -55.35 -7.54 1.23
C ASP A 27 -54.35 -7.84 2.38
N SER A 28 -53.59 -8.88 2.25
CA SER A 28 -52.34 -9.03 3.04
C SER A 28 -51.24 -8.30 2.27
N VAL A 29 -50.98 -7.08 2.68
CA VAL A 29 -49.72 -6.38 2.34
C VAL A 29 -48.61 -7.19 2.99
N THR A 30 -47.94 -8.01 2.18
CA THR A 30 -46.62 -8.53 2.53
C THR A 30 -45.66 -7.37 2.49
N GLU A 31 -45.22 -6.92 3.66
CA GLU A 31 -44.00 -6.08 3.76
C GLU A 31 -42.87 -6.76 3.01
N PRO A 32 -42.11 -6.00 2.20
CA PRO A 32 -40.88 -6.57 1.60
C PRO A 32 -39.92 -6.90 2.74
N GLU A 33 -39.60 -8.18 2.86
CA GLU A 33 -38.55 -8.66 3.72
C GLU A 33 -37.29 -7.85 3.38
N ALA A 34 -36.84 -7.03 4.33
CA ALA A 34 -35.61 -6.24 4.17
C ALA A 34 -34.49 -7.22 3.88
N ALA A 35 -33.97 -7.20 2.66
CA ALA A 35 -32.78 -7.94 2.29
C ALA A 35 -31.70 -7.58 3.31
N ALA A 36 -31.32 -8.53 4.15
CA ALA A 36 -30.20 -8.37 5.06
C ALA A 36 -28.99 -7.94 4.22
N SER A 37 -28.53 -6.71 4.41
CA SER A 37 -27.29 -6.26 3.81
C SER A 37 -26.19 -7.18 4.33
N VAL A 38 -25.62 -7.98 3.48
CA VAL A 38 -24.39 -8.70 3.78
C VAL A 38 -23.41 -7.61 4.18
N ALA A 39 -22.98 -7.60 5.44
CA ALA A 39 -21.99 -6.64 5.90
C ALA A 39 -20.77 -6.77 4.99
N ALA A 40 -20.39 -5.69 4.32
CA ALA A 40 -19.17 -5.67 3.54
C ALA A 40 -18.02 -5.99 4.51
N GLY A 41 -17.15 -6.91 4.15
CA GLY A 41 -15.97 -7.25 4.96
C GLY A 41 -15.05 -6.04 5.15
N PRO A 42 -14.01 -6.17 5.99
CA PRO A 42 -13.06 -5.08 6.23
C PRO A 42 -12.43 -4.61 4.92
N LYS A 43 -12.27 -3.30 4.77
CA LYS A 43 -11.65 -2.68 3.60
C LYS A 43 -10.17 -2.36 3.80
N VAL A 44 -9.64 -2.65 4.97
CA VAL A 44 -8.25 -2.46 5.33
C VAL A 44 -7.72 -3.66 6.09
N MET A 45 -6.42 -3.93 5.95
CA MET A 45 -5.73 -4.91 6.76
C MET A 45 -4.27 -4.53 6.98
N ALA A 46 -3.69 -4.98 8.09
CA ALA A 46 -2.26 -4.94 8.33
C ALA A 46 -1.88 -6.07 9.29
N ARG A 47 -0.80 -6.81 8.97
CA ARG A 47 -0.32 -7.91 9.82
C ARG A 47 1.12 -8.28 9.52
N GLU A 48 1.73 -9.00 10.45
CA GLU A 48 2.96 -9.75 10.19
C GLU A 48 2.67 -10.96 9.28
N VAL A 49 3.66 -11.32 8.46
CA VAL A 49 3.59 -12.44 7.49
C VAL A 49 4.74 -13.41 7.75
N PRO A 50 4.67 -14.19 8.85
CA PRO A 50 5.74 -15.15 9.19
C PRO A 50 5.87 -16.26 8.14
N GLU A 51 4.82 -16.53 7.38
CA GLU A 51 4.81 -17.48 6.26
C GLU A 51 5.64 -17.03 5.06
N ARG A 52 5.95 -15.71 4.96
CA ARG A 52 6.81 -15.15 3.91
C ARG A 52 7.82 -14.18 4.52
N MET A 53 8.98 -14.69 4.91
CA MET A 53 10.18 -13.92 5.27
C MET A 53 9.97 -12.86 6.37
N ASP A 54 9.00 -13.08 7.29
CA ASP A 54 8.64 -12.20 8.40
C ASP A 54 8.28 -10.77 7.96
N ASP A 55 7.70 -10.59 6.77
CA ASP A 55 7.27 -9.28 6.27
C ASP A 55 6.15 -8.69 7.14
N PHE A 56 5.96 -7.38 7.06
CA PHE A 56 4.77 -6.70 7.57
C PHE A 56 3.99 -6.11 6.39
N VAL A 57 2.83 -6.68 6.09
CA VAL A 57 1.97 -6.27 4.97
C VAL A 57 0.88 -5.32 5.46
N PHE A 58 0.51 -4.38 4.61
CA PHE A 58 -0.66 -3.53 4.78
C PHE A 58 -1.40 -3.38 3.45
N GLU A 59 -2.70 -3.18 3.53
CA GLU A 59 -3.55 -3.03 2.35
C GLU A 59 -4.82 -2.27 2.69
N ASN A 60 -5.33 -1.50 1.71
CA ASN A 60 -6.71 -1.05 1.68
C ASN A 60 -7.36 -1.42 0.33
N ASP A 61 -8.55 -0.92 0.08
CA ASP A 61 -9.29 -1.17 -1.16
C ASP A 61 -8.64 -0.55 -2.41
N LEU A 62 -7.59 0.27 -2.30
CA LEU A 62 -6.91 0.93 -3.43
C LEU A 62 -5.43 0.59 -3.57
N ILE A 63 -4.71 0.43 -2.47
CA ILE A 63 -3.26 0.22 -2.45
C ILE A 63 -2.87 -0.93 -1.54
N ALA A 64 -1.71 -1.52 -1.79
CA ALA A 64 -1.07 -2.48 -0.92
C ALA A 64 0.45 -2.27 -0.91
N GLY A 65 1.11 -2.82 0.12
CA GLY A 65 2.55 -2.78 0.23
C GLY A 65 3.04 -3.53 1.45
N ARG A 66 4.37 -3.61 1.57
CA ARG A 66 5.02 -4.29 2.69
C ARG A 66 6.29 -3.61 3.14
N PHE A 67 6.64 -3.85 4.38
CA PHE A 67 7.95 -3.58 4.95
C PHE A 67 8.64 -4.92 5.20
N TYR A 68 9.86 -5.07 4.69
CA TYR A 68 10.61 -6.31 4.77
C TYR A 68 10.95 -6.71 6.20
N GLY A 69 10.78 -7.98 6.50
CA GLY A 69 11.04 -8.59 7.79
C GLY A 69 12.49 -9.01 8.00
N LYS A 70 12.74 -9.57 9.17
CA LYS A 70 14.08 -10.00 9.61
C LYS A 70 14.71 -11.05 8.70
N ALA A 71 13.93 -11.96 8.13
CA ALA A 71 14.44 -13.04 7.31
C ALA A 71 15.07 -12.56 6.00
N LEU A 72 14.77 -11.33 5.55
CA LEU A 72 15.36 -10.71 4.35
C LEU A 72 16.66 -9.91 4.61
N GLU A 73 17.19 -9.87 5.81
CA GLU A 73 18.40 -9.11 6.12
C GLU A 73 19.66 -9.66 5.44
N GLY A 74 19.68 -10.93 5.01
CA GLY A 74 20.75 -11.52 4.24
C GLY A 74 20.83 -11.09 2.77
N ASP A 75 19.71 -10.60 2.24
CA ASP A 75 19.62 -10.06 0.89
C ASP A 75 19.85 -8.54 0.91
N PRO A 76 20.29 -7.93 -0.20
CA PRO A 76 20.49 -6.48 -0.28
C PRO A 76 19.13 -5.74 -0.32
N THR A 77 18.33 -5.89 0.75
CA THR A 77 17.11 -5.17 1.00
C THR A 77 17.34 -4.08 2.02
N SER A 78 16.42 -3.13 2.08
CA SER A 78 16.50 -2.00 3.00
C SER A 78 15.18 -1.86 3.76
N PRO A 79 15.10 -0.94 4.73
CA PRO A 79 13.85 -0.52 5.33
C PRO A 79 12.99 0.33 4.39
N GLY A 80 13.26 0.31 3.09
CA GLY A 80 12.44 0.95 2.06
C GLY A 80 11.06 0.33 1.97
N LEU A 81 10.12 1.13 1.46
CA LEU A 81 8.74 0.69 1.27
C LEU A 81 8.62 -0.04 -0.06
N ASP A 82 8.12 -1.26 -0.01
CA ASP A 82 7.72 -2.04 -1.17
C ASP A 82 6.23 -1.80 -1.44
N VAL A 83 5.92 -1.17 -2.57
CA VAL A 83 4.56 -0.86 -2.98
C VAL A 83 4.09 -1.83 -4.06
N TRP A 84 2.87 -2.34 -3.91
CA TRP A 84 2.24 -3.22 -4.86
C TRP A 84 1.20 -2.48 -5.68
N VAL A 85 1.12 -2.79 -6.96
CA VAL A 85 0.03 -2.32 -7.82
C VAL A 85 -1.16 -3.27 -7.73
N LYS A 86 -2.37 -2.71 -7.70
CA LYS A 86 -3.61 -3.51 -7.67
C LYS A 86 -4.79 -2.76 -8.27
N LEU A 87 -5.80 -3.51 -8.70
CA LEU A 87 -7.09 -2.95 -9.07
C LEU A 87 -7.88 -2.55 -7.81
N PRO A 88 -8.64 -1.46 -7.88
CA PRO A 88 -9.49 -1.03 -6.77
C PRO A 88 -10.53 -2.07 -6.34
N GLY A 89 -10.90 -2.04 -5.07
CA GLY A 89 -12.10 -2.69 -4.52
C GLY A 89 -11.89 -4.01 -3.79
N LYS A 90 -10.74 -4.69 -3.92
CA LYS A 90 -10.49 -5.97 -3.23
C LYS A 90 -9.22 -5.93 -2.41
N LEU A 91 -9.21 -6.63 -1.27
CA LEU A 91 -8.00 -7.00 -0.56
C LEU A 91 -7.44 -8.27 -1.23
N VAL A 92 -6.14 -8.26 -1.55
CA VAL A 92 -5.46 -9.31 -2.30
C VAL A 92 -4.30 -9.95 -1.54
N ALA A 93 -3.76 -9.29 -0.52
CA ALA A 93 -2.52 -9.69 0.12
C ALA A 93 -2.59 -11.11 0.74
N ASP A 94 -3.66 -11.43 1.46
CA ASP A 94 -3.82 -12.77 2.07
C ASP A 94 -3.94 -13.86 1.02
N ASP A 95 -4.67 -13.61 -0.07
CA ASP A 95 -4.81 -14.56 -1.18
C ASP A 95 -3.46 -14.77 -1.88
N TRP A 96 -2.72 -13.70 -2.15
CA TRP A 96 -1.41 -13.80 -2.80
C TRP A 96 -0.39 -14.56 -1.95
N TYR A 97 -0.32 -14.27 -0.65
CA TYR A 97 0.58 -15.00 0.24
C TYR A 97 0.19 -16.48 0.40
N ALA A 98 -1.10 -16.78 0.43
CA ALA A 98 -1.56 -18.17 0.48
C ALA A 98 -1.12 -18.98 -0.76
N HIS A 99 -1.19 -18.37 -1.94
CA HIS A 99 -0.71 -18.99 -3.18
C HIS A 99 0.82 -19.06 -3.25
N ALA A 100 1.53 -18.03 -2.76
CA ALA A 100 2.99 -17.96 -2.75
C ALA A 100 3.66 -19.07 -1.92
N VAL A 101 2.95 -19.73 -1.01
CA VAL A 101 3.46 -20.91 -0.29
C VAL A 101 3.82 -22.06 -1.24
N SER A 102 3.05 -22.25 -2.31
CA SER A 102 3.28 -23.30 -3.31
C SER A 102 3.89 -22.80 -4.62
N ASP A 103 3.73 -21.52 -4.92
CA ASP A 103 4.24 -20.84 -6.10
C ASP A 103 4.85 -19.48 -5.70
N PRO A 104 6.14 -19.41 -5.37
CA PRO A 104 6.79 -18.18 -4.90
C PRO A 104 6.71 -17.00 -5.89
N GLU A 105 6.49 -17.27 -7.18
CA GLU A 105 6.35 -16.24 -8.21
C GLU A 105 4.92 -15.75 -8.40
N TYR A 106 3.94 -16.32 -7.67
CA TYR A 106 2.52 -16.03 -7.85
C TYR A 106 2.21 -14.53 -7.87
N TYR A 107 2.66 -13.78 -6.88
CA TYR A 107 2.37 -12.35 -6.78
C TYR A 107 3.21 -11.46 -7.71
N HIS A 108 4.14 -12.04 -8.49
CA HIS A 108 4.83 -11.35 -9.59
C HIS A 108 4.07 -11.44 -10.92
N HIS A 109 2.96 -12.18 -10.97
CA HIS A 109 2.03 -12.23 -12.11
C HIS A 109 0.76 -11.43 -11.84
N ASP A 110 0.09 -10.95 -12.89
CA ASP A 110 -1.14 -10.14 -12.77
C ASP A 110 -2.34 -10.99 -12.33
N HIS A 111 -2.70 -10.90 -11.06
CA HIS A 111 -3.90 -11.47 -10.46
C HIS A 111 -4.90 -10.38 -10.00
N GLY A 112 -5.03 -9.32 -10.80
CA GLY A 112 -5.75 -8.11 -10.43
C GLY A 112 -4.88 -7.11 -9.69
N GLY A 113 -3.58 -7.27 -9.84
CA GLY A 113 -2.47 -6.54 -9.27
C GLY A 113 -1.23 -7.43 -9.21
N LYS A 114 -0.10 -6.87 -8.81
CA LYS A 114 1.15 -7.61 -8.66
C LYS A 114 2.20 -6.83 -7.87
N ASP A 115 3.19 -7.57 -7.37
CA ASP A 115 4.46 -7.03 -6.89
C ASP A 115 5.39 -6.81 -8.10
N CYS A 116 5.60 -5.54 -8.45
CA CYS A 116 6.45 -5.18 -9.59
C CYS A 116 7.40 -4.01 -9.31
N TYR A 117 7.45 -3.54 -8.05
CA TYR A 117 8.28 -2.41 -7.67
C TYR A 117 9.57 -2.87 -7.01
N LYS A 118 10.72 -2.59 -7.63
CA LYS A 118 12.01 -2.95 -7.08
C LYS A 118 12.43 -1.99 -5.99
N VAL A 119 12.71 -2.51 -4.80
CA VAL A 119 13.16 -1.72 -3.65
C VAL A 119 14.67 -1.71 -3.52
N SER A 120 15.33 -2.86 -3.52
CA SER A 120 16.78 -2.97 -3.29
C SER A 120 17.21 -2.17 -2.04
N VAL A 121 18.45 -1.71 -1.93
CA VAL A 121 18.85 -0.77 -0.87
C VAL A 121 18.50 0.65 -1.30
N SER A 122 17.31 1.10 -0.95
CA SER A 122 16.75 2.42 -1.31
C SER A 122 15.64 2.84 -0.34
N LEU A 123 15.03 4.02 -0.57
CA LEU A 123 13.80 4.42 0.13
C LEU A 123 12.55 3.67 -0.37
N GLY A 124 12.69 2.89 -1.47
CA GLY A 124 11.53 2.27 -2.09
C GLY A 124 10.50 3.29 -2.57
N GLY A 125 9.23 3.02 -2.35
CA GLY A 125 8.10 3.86 -2.79
C GLY A 125 7.63 4.90 -1.76
N GLY A 126 8.44 5.25 -0.72
CA GLY A 126 7.97 6.27 0.23
C GLY A 126 8.48 6.12 1.67
N ALA A 127 9.68 5.61 1.88
CA ALA A 127 10.29 5.57 3.22
C ALA A 127 11.10 6.84 3.53
N SER A 128 11.63 6.91 4.76
CA SER A 128 12.52 7.97 5.22
C SER A 128 13.83 7.39 5.79
N ALA A 129 14.88 8.20 5.74
CA ALA A 129 16.17 7.89 6.37
C ALA A 129 16.92 9.18 6.74
N PRO A 130 17.80 9.17 7.74
CA PRO A 130 18.74 10.26 7.98
C PRO A 130 19.57 10.59 6.75
N LEU A 131 19.72 11.89 6.45
CA LEU A 131 20.60 12.40 5.41
C LEU A 131 21.86 12.97 6.05
N VAL A 132 22.97 12.27 5.92
CA VAL A 132 24.24 12.64 6.55
C VAL A 132 25.32 12.81 5.50
N GLY A 133 25.88 14.03 5.41
CA GLY A 133 26.91 14.34 4.42
C GLY A 133 26.46 14.11 2.98
N GLY A 134 25.18 14.33 2.67
CA GLY A 134 24.59 14.11 1.35
C GLY A 134 24.34 12.63 1.01
N LYS A 135 24.31 11.72 1.99
CA LYS A 135 24.04 10.31 1.80
C LYS A 135 22.94 9.83 2.74
N LEU A 136 22.08 8.95 2.23
CA LEU A 136 21.05 8.28 3.02
C LEU A 136 21.70 7.24 3.94
N SER A 137 21.34 7.30 5.23
CA SER A 137 21.81 6.35 6.24
C SER A 137 20.68 5.42 6.64
N TYR A 138 20.63 4.25 6.01
CA TYR A 138 19.59 3.26 6.29
C TYR A 138 19.83 2.53 7.61
N PRO A 139 18.78 2.05 8.30
CA PRO A 139 18.93 1.09 9.39
C PRO A 139 19.79 -0.09 8.98
N ALA A 140 20.69 -0.53 9.88
CA ALA A 140 21.56 -1.69 9.63
C ALA A 140 20.80 -3.02 9.55
N THR A 141 19.57 -3.03 10.08
CA THR A 141 18.68 -4.21 10.12
C THR A 141 17.24 -3.78 9.86
N ASN A 142 16.40 -4.72 9.45
CA ASN A 142 14.96 -4.49 9.35
C ASN A 142 14.34 -4.34 10.77
N TRP A 143 13.06 -4.00 10.83
CA TRP A 143 12.34 -3.82 12.10
C TRP A 143 12.41 -5.09 12.98
N ARG A 144 12.26 -4.91 14.31
CA ARG A 144 12.30 -5.99 15.31
C ARG A 144 11.01 -6.14 16.08
N GLU A 145 10.25 -5.08 16.21
CA GLU A 145 8.98 -5.08 16.89
C GLU A 145 7.95 -4.46 15.97
N ALA A 146 6.78 -5.11 15.90
CA ALA A 146 5.61 -4.60 15.21
C ALA A 146 4.38 -4.73 16.12
N ALA A 147 3.43 -3.80 15.98
CA ALA A 147 2.15 -3.90 16.65
C ALA A 147 1.06 -3.17 15.87
N VAL A 148 -0.11 -3.78 15.76
CA VAL A 148 -1.33 -3.08 15.34
C VAL A 148 -1.84 -2.30 16.55
N LEU A 149 -1.89 -0.97 16.44
CA LEU A 149 -2.30 -0.06 17.52
C LEU A 149 -3.82 0.14 17.57
N SER A 150 -4.44 0.17 16.39
CA SER A 150 -5.90 0.26 16.24
C SER A 150 -6.33 -0.32 14.90
N GLN A 151 -7.53 -0.89 14.85
CA GLN A 151 -8.13 -1.41 13.63
C GLN A 151 -9.65 -1.29 13.68
N SER A 152 -10.24 -0.88 12.55
CA SER A 152 -11.66 -0.88 12.26
C SER A 152 -11.88 -1.42 10.84
N ASP A 153 -13.12 -1.40 10.35
CA ASP A 153 -13.43 -1.82 8.97
C ASP A 153 -12.82 -0.87 7.92
N ASP A 154 -12.61 0.41 8.28
CA ASP A 154 -12.19 1.46 7.36
C ASP A 154 -10.80 2.05 7.66
N ALA A 155 -10.14 1.70 8.75
CA ALA A 155 -8.80 2.18 9.07
C ALA A 155 -8.02 1.21 9.95
N VAL A 156 -6.71 1.12 9.72
CA VAL A 156 -5.76 0.42 10.58
C VAL A 156 -4.52 1.28 10.82
N THR A 157 -4.05 1.31 12.07
CA THR A 157 -2.80 1.96 12.45
C THR A 157 -1.87 0.94 13.08
N PHE A 158 -0.64 0.90 12.64
CA PHE A 158 0.40 0.02 13.16
C PHE A 158 1.71 0.75 13.38
N VAL A 159 2.60 0.18 14.19
CA VAL A 159 3.94 0.68 14.45
C VAL A 159 4.98 -0.39 14.16
N LEU A 160 6.08 0.03 13.52
CA LEU A 160 7.30 -0.77 13.32
C LEU A 160 8.45 -0.07 14.04
N LYS A 161 9.26 -0.84 14.80
CA LYS A 161 10.40 -0.30 15.51
C LYS A 161 11.70 -0.89 14.98
N TYR A 162 12.58 0.00 14.53
CA TYR A 162 13.90 -0.33 14.05
C TYR A 162 14.93 -0.11 15.17
N PRO A 163 15.80 -1.08 15.45
CA PRO A 163 16.83 -0.94 16.47
C PRO A 163 17.85 0.14 16.09
N ALA A 164 18.65 0.54 17.05
CA ALA A 164 19.63 1.60 16.85
C ALA A 164 20.71 1.20 15.82
N TRP A 165 21.08 2.16 14.96
CA TRP A 165 22.19 2.07 14.01
C TRP A 165 23.03 3.35 14.03
N ASP A 166 24.21 3.30 13.46
CA ASP A 166 25.07 4.47 13.30
C ASP A 166 24.68 5.26 12.04
N ALA A 167 24.20 6.47 12.23
CA ALA A 167 23.91 7.43 11.18
C ALA A 167 25.02 8.50 11.14
N GLY A 168 26.20 8.12 10.63
CA GLY A 168 27.32 9.05 10.47
C GLY A 168 27.94 9.54 11.78
N GLY A 169 28.07 8.67 12.78
CA GLY A 169 28.60 8.96 14.10
C GLY A 169 27.55 9.29 15.15
N VAL A 170 26.27 9.30 14.77
CA VAL A 170 25.14 9.46 15.68
C VAL A 170 24.36 8.15 15.75
N SER A 171 24.22 7.57 16.94
CA SER A 171 23.34 6.41 17.13
C SER A 171 21.88 6.84 17.10
N VAL A 172 21.12 6.34 16.14
CA VAL A 172 19.69 6.63 15.98
C VAL A 172 18.88 5.36 15.98
N ARG A 173 17.64 5.40 16.47
CA ARG A 173 16.61 4.37 16.31
C ARG A 173 15.34 5.00 15.73
N LEU A 174 14.51 4.21 15.07
CA LEU A 174 13.27 4.68 14.43
C LEU A 174 12.04 3.94 14.97
N GLU A 175 11.01 4.72 15.29
CA GLU A 175 9.64 4.22 15.47
C GLU A 175 8.79 4.81 14.32
N LYS A 176 8.33 3.95 13.43
CA LYS A 176 7.52 4.28 12.26
C LYS A 176 6.08 3.88 12.54
N THR A 177 5.18 4.87 12.62
CA THR A 177 3.73 4.64 12.74
C THR A 177 3.08 4.89 11.39
N VAL A 178 2.29 3.95 10.90
CA VAL A 178 1.58 4.04 9.62
C VAL A 178 0.08 3.90 9.85
N THR A 179 -0.69 4.80 9.27
CA THR A 179 -2.16 4.72 9.23
C THR A 179 -2.62 4.52 7.79
N VAL A 180 -3.34 3.44 7.58
CA VAL A 180 -3.94 3.04 6.30
C VAL A 180 -5.45 3.24 6.40
N THR A 181 -6.04 3.99 5.46
CA THR A 181 -7.48 4.32 5.47
C THR A 181 -8.13 3.87 4.17
N ALA A 182 -9.30 3.28 4.24
CA ALA A 182 -10.09 2.89 3.08
C ALA A 182 -10.42 4.08 2.17
N GLY A 183 -10.45 3.86 0.87
CA GLY A 183 -10.75 4.89 -0.12
C GLY A 183 -9.63 5.92 -0.34
N SER A 184 -8.43 5.72 0.24
CA SER A 184 -7.28 6.60 0.07
C SER A 184 -6.18 5.94 -0.75
N TYR A 185 -5.62 6.68 -1.72
CA TYR A 185 -4.37 6.30 -2.40
C TYR A 185 -3.13 6.59 -1.54
N PHE A 186 -3.29 7.11 -0.32
CA PHE A 186 -2.21 7.53 0.56
C PHE A 186 -2.31 6.91 1.94
N CYS A 187 -1.16 6.58 2.50
CA CYS A 187 -1.01 6.22 3.90
C CYS A 187 -0.27 7.32 4.64
N LYS A 188 -0.78 7.69 5.83
CA LYS A 188 -0.10 8.62 6.73
C LYS A 188 1.05 7.91 7.44
N VAL A 189 2.19 8.55 7.51
CA VAL A 189 3.37 8.10 8.27
C VAL A 189 3.73 9.14 9.31
N GLU A 190 4.08 8.66 10.50
CA GLU A 190 4.70 9.44 11.58
C GLU A 190 5.99 8.72 12.01
N ASP A 191 7.12 9.22 11.54
CA ASP A 191 8.44 8.69 11.87
C ASP A 191 9.04 9.46 13.03
N ARG A 192 9.48 8.75 14.09
CA ARG A 192 10.15 9.32 15.23
C ARG A 192 11.55 8.75 15.32
N TYR A 193 12.53 9.62 15.08
CA TYR A 193 13.94 9.30 15.24
C TYR A 193 14.39 9.67 16.64
N TYR A 194 15.03 8.75 17.35
CA TYR A 194 15.57 8.97 18.69
C TYR A 194 17.07 8.78 18.69
N GLY A 195 17.77 9.64 19.37
CA GLY A 195 19.23 9.59 19.51
C GLY A 195 19.76 10.80 20.29
N ASP A 196 21.07 10.87 20.45
CA ASP A 196 21.73 12.03 21.07
C ASP A 196 22.08 13.07 20.00
N PHE A 197 21.08 13.79 19.54
CA PHE A 197 21.18 14.89 18.59
C PHE A 197 20.18 16.00 18.93
N GLN A 198 20.53 17.23 18.64
CA GLN A 198 19.61 18.37 18.77
C GLN A 198 18.71 18.51 17.53
N GLU A 199 19.30 18.40 16.36
CA GLU A 199 18.63 18.37 15.06
C GLU A 199 19.28 17.30 14.18
N LEU A 200 18.45 16.64 13.35
CA LEU A 200 18.89 15.67 12.35
C LEU A 200 18.12 15.91 11.06
N GLU A 201 18.84 15.98 9.93
CA GLU A 201 18.21 16.03 8.62
C GLU A 201 17.70 14.63 8.25
N ILE A 202 16.42 14.56 7.91
CA ILE A 202 15.76 13.35 7.45
C ILE A 202 15.26 13.60 6.03
N ALA A 203 15.64 12.71 5.12
CA ALA A 203 15.06 12.64 3.79
C ALA A 203 13.93 11.62 3.78
N ALA A 204 12.77 12.00 3.25
CA ALA A 204 11.68 11.09 2.91
C ALA A 204 11.40 11.20 1.41
N GLY A 205 11.19 10.09 0.73
CA GLY A 205 11.03 10.11 -0.72
C GLY A 205 10.96 8.73 -1.34
N PHE A 206 11.25 8.66 -2.61
CA PHE A 206 11.17 7.42 -3.39
C PHE A 206 12.33 7.27 -4.36
N TRP A 207 12.60 6.02 -4.76
CA TRP A 207 13.60 5.69 -5.77
C TRP A 207 13.05 5.99 -7.17
N ILE A 208 13.85 6.65 -8.03
CA ILE A 208 13.61 6.85 -9.46
C ILE A 208 14.36 5.75 -10.20
N HIS A 209 13.64 4.80 -10.79
CA HIS A 209 14.23 3.73 -11.59
C HIS A 209 14.76 4.25 -12.94
N GLU A 210 15.08 3.36 -13.86
CA GLU A 210 15.58 3.76 -15.17
C GLU A 210 14.56 4.65 -15.89
N TRP A 211 14.99 5.85 -16.28
CA TRP A 211 14.13 6.80 -16.98
C TRP A 211 13.86 6.31 -18.41
N LYS A 212 12.62 5.96 -18.70
CA LYS A 212 12.16 5.44 -19.99
C LYS A 212 11.11 6.38 -20.60
N GLU A 213 10.73 6.09 -21.85
CA GLU A 213 9.61 6.78 -22.50
C GLU A 213 8.33 6.61 -21.68
N GLY A 214 7.60 7.70 -21.51
CA GLY A 214 6.38 7.75 -20.69
C GLY A 214 6.59 8.11 -19.22
N CYS A 215 7.84 8.14 -18.73
CA CYS A 215 8.13 8.64 -17.39
C CYS A 215 7.78 10.13 -17.28
N ALA A 216 7.23 10.52 -16.14
CA ALA A 216 6.99 11.91 -15.77
C ALA A 216 7.23 12.11 -14.28
N MET A 217 7.63 13.32 -13.91
CA MET A 217 7.88 13.71 -12.53
C MET A 217 7.35 15.11 -12.28
N GLY A 218 6.86 15.36 -11.08
CA GLY A 218 6.34 16.65 -10.66
C GLY A 218 6.71 16.97 -9.23
N THR A 219 6.84 18.27 -8.96
CA THR A 219 7.15 18.81 -7.63
C THR A 219 6.31 20.05 -7.42
N ASP A 220 5.81 20.23 -6.21
CA ASP A 220 5.18 21.47 -5.73
C ASP A 220 5.66 21.73 -4.31
N ASP A 221 5.17 22.80 -3.66
CA ASP A 221 5.63 23.22 -2.33
C ASP A 221 5.43 22.14 -1.24
N ASP A 222 4.49 21.24 -1.41
CA ASP A 222 4.08 20.26 -0.40
C ASP A 222 4.02 18.82 -0.91
N PHE A 223 4.51 18.54 -2.13
CA PHE A 223 4.61 17.17 -2.63
C PHE A 223 5.69 16.94 -3.69
N ILE A 224 6.06 15.69 -3.85
CA ILE A 224 6.81 15.15 -4.98
C ILE A 224 6.04 13.95 -5.58
N ALA A 225 6.06 13.81 -6.91
CA ALA A 225 5.34 12.75 -7.62
C ALA A 225 6.15 12.18 -8.78
N LEU A 226 6.00 10.88 -9.02
CA LEU A 226 6.63 10.12 -10.10
C LEU A 226 5.57 9.31 -10.83
N TRP A 227 5.79 9.11 -12.12
CA TRP A 227 5.05 8.21 -12.99
C TRP A 227 6.05 7.46 -13.85
N GLU A 228 6.14 6.14 -13.69
CA GLU A 228 7.13 5.33 -14.37
C GLU A 228 6.52 3.96 -14.78
N PRO A 229 7.14 3.22 -15.72
CA PRO A 229 6.68 1.87 -16.04
C PRO A 229 6.65 0.96 -14.82
N ALA A 230 5.55 0.24 -14.64
CA ALA A 230 5.37 -0.78 -13.59
C ALA A 230 6.09 -2.09 -13.97
N SER A 231 7.28 -1.99 -14.57
CA SER A 231 7.93 -3.11 -15.26
C SER A 231 9.33 -3.43 -14.75
N ASP A 232 9.79 -2.81 -13.67
CA ASP A 232 11.18 -3.00 -13.25
C ASP A 232 11.47 -4.42 -12.72
N GLN A 233 10.49 -5.05 -12.08
CA GLN A 233 10.52 -6.47 -11.70
C GLN A 233 9.47 -7.30 -12.44
N SER A 234 8.76 -6.71 -13.40
CA SER A 234 7.72 -7.39 -14.13
C SER A 234 8.28 -8.41 -15.10
N VAL A 235 7.66 -9.57 -15.14
CA VAL A 235 7.89 -10.61 -16.16
C VAL A 235 7.01 -10.42 -17.39
N GLU A 236 6.12 -9.42 -17.38
CA GLU A 236 5.12 -9.17 -18.43
C GLU A 236 5.30 -7.76 -19.01
N PRO A 237 5.43 -7.63 -20.35
CA PRO A 237 5.74 -6.34 -20.97
C PRO A 237 4.61 -5.31 -20.95
N GLU A 238 3.40 -5.67 -20.50
CA GLU A 238 2.20 -4.82 -20.56
C GLU A 238 1.66 -4.44 -19.18
N ASP A 239 2.53 -4.25 -18.19
CA ASP A 239 2.07 -3.92 -16.83
C ASP A 239 1.61 -2.48 -16.63
N GLY A 240 1.76 -1.64 -17.64
CA GLY A 240 1.35 -0.25 -17.57
C GLY A 240 2.31 0.61 -16.75
N MET A 241 1.77 1.60 -16.05
CA MET A 241 2.53 2.59 -15.28
C MET A 241 2.14 2.54 -13.81
N ILE A 242 3.12 2.82 -12.95
CA ILE A 242 2.90 3.07 -11.53
C ILE A 242 3.08 4.56 -11.23
N GLY A 243 2.16 5.13 -10.45
CA GLY A 243 2.32 6.42 -9.84
C GLY A 243 2.82 6.27 -8.41
N ILE A 244 3.87 7.01 -8.05
CA ILE A 244 4.39 7.11 -6.68
C ILE A 244 4.36 8.57 -6.28
N ALA A 245 4.04 8.88 -5.03
CA ALA A 245 4.12 10.24 -4.52
C ALA A 245 4.40 10.27 -3.01
N LEU A 246 4.94 11.41 -2.58
CA LEU A 246 5.08 11.76 -1.19
C LEU A 246 4.56 13.17 -0.97
N VAL A 247 3.76 13.36 0.07
CA VAL A 247 3.21 14.64 0.53
C VAL A 247 3.81 14.95 1.88
N MET A 248 4.37 16.15 2.04
CA MET A 248 4.96 16.62 3.29
C MET A 248 4.61 18.10 3.50
N PRO A 249 3.57 18.43 4.30
CA PRO A 249 3.05 19.80 4.42
C PRO A 249 3.86 20.71 5.36
N ALA A 250 4.92 20.20 6.00
CA ALA A 250 5.82 20.99 6.80
C ALA A 250 6.85 21.73 5.92
N GLU A 251 7.52 22.76 6.47
CA GLU A 251 8.66 23.37 5.78
C GLU A 251 9.72 22.32 5.46
N HIS A 252 9.97 22.09 4.21
CA HIS A 252 10.94 21.14 3.71
C HIS A 252 11.60 21.66 2.44
N MET A 253 12.72 21.07 2.09
CA MET A 253 13.42 21.29 0.82
C MET A 253 13.32 20.01 0.00
N THR A 254 13.11 20.16 -1.31
CA THR A 254 13.10 19.00 -2.24
C THR A 254 14.38 18.99 -3.07
N GLU A 255 14.92 17.81 -3.30
CA GLU A 255 16.04 17.64 -4.22
C GLU A 255 16.04 16.27 -4.91
N ILE A 256 16.83 16.14 -5.98
CA ILE A 256 17.19 14.87 -6.59
C ILE A 256 18.55 14.47 -6.03
N LEU A 257 18.55 13.40 -5.25
CA LEU A 257 19.76 12.79 -4.72
C LEU A 257 20.21 11.68 -5.67
N ASP A 258 21.41 11.84 -6.26
CA ASP A 258 22.03 10.85 -7.14
C ASP A 258 23.34 10.36 -6.50
N ASP A 259 23.40 9.08 -6.13
CA ASP A 259 24.59 8.47 -5.54
C ASP A 259 25.45 7.70 -6.58
N GLY A 260 25.11 7.81 -7.87
CA GLY A 260 25.76 7.14 -8.99
C GLY A 260 25.22 5.74 -9.28
N GLU A 261 24.54 5.10 -8.33
CA GLU A 261 23.88 3.81 -8.51
C GLU A 261 22.35 3.98 -8.55
N LYS A 262 21.83 4.88 -7.71
CA LYS A 262 20.41 5.16 -7.57
C LYS A 262 20.15 6.66 -7.49
N ARG A 263 19.01 7.05 -8.02
CA ARG A 263 18.49 8.41 -7.88
C ARG A 263 17.22 8.37 -7.05
N HIS A 264 17.12 9.28 -6.11
CA HIS A 264 15.93 9.46 -5.29
C HIS A 264 15.37 10.87 -5.50
N HIS A 265 14.07 11.01 -5.53
CA HIS A 265 13.42 12.29 -5.30
C HIS A 265 13.03 12.36 -3.84
N ILE A 266 13.55 13.34 -3.13
CA ILE A 266 13.42 13.42 -1.67
C ILE A 266 12.91 14.78 -1.22
N CYS A 267 12.16 14.79 -0.13
CA CYS A 267 11.88 15.96 0.71
C CYS A 267 12.79 15.86 1.94
N ILE A 268 13.45 16.96 2.30
CA ILE A 268 14.38 17.03 3.45
C ILE A 268 13.74 17.88 4.52
N ALA A 269 13.59 17.33 5.72
CA ALA A 269 13.12 18.04 6.90
C ALA A 269 14.12 17.89 8.05
N LYS A 270 14.14 18.86 8.97
CA LYS A 270 14.91 18.79 10.23
C LYS A 270 14.00 18.36 11.36
N VAL A 271 14.44 17.38 12.12
CA VAL A 271 13.68 16.88 13.28
C VAL A 271 14.56 16.90 14.55
N ARG A 272 13.92 17.05 15.70
CA ARG A 272 14.54 16.82 16.99
C ARG A 272 14.31 15.39 17.45
N SER A 273 15.14 14.92 18.36
CA SER A 273 15.00 13.58 18.93
C SER A 273 13.60 13.35 19.51
N GLY A 274 12.87 12.35 18.99
CA GLY A 274 11.51 12.01 19.40
C GLY A 274 10.39 12.88 18.81
N GLU A 275 10.73 13.93 18.05
CA GLU A 275 9.74 14.73 17.32
C GLU A 275 9.20 13.94 16.10
N PRO A 276 7.88 13.96 15.82
CA PRO A 276 7.33 13.26 14.69
C PRO A 276 7.64 13.98 13.38
N LEU A 277 8.18 13.27 12.43
CA LEU A 277 8.14 13.65 11.01
C LEU A 277 6.88 13.07 10.40
N THR A 278 5.93 13.92 10.01
CA THR A 278 4.68 13.49 9.40
C THR A 278 4.71 13.70 7.90
N TYR A 279 4.38 12.65 7.16
CA TYR A 279 4.24 12.68 5.70
C TYR A 279 3.25 11.62 5.24
N TRP A 280 2.88 11.65 3.96
CA TRP A 280 2.06 10.63 3.32
C TRP A 280 2.79 10.08 2.12
N PHE A 281 2.90 8.77 2.02
CA PHE A 281 3.26 8.12 0.77
C PHE A 281 2.00 7.64 0.06
N GLY A 282 2.06 7.62 -1.28
CA GLY A 282 0.96 7.13 -2.09
C GLY A 282 1.42 6.41 -3.34
N SER A 283 0.57 5.49 -3.82
CA SER A 283 0.79 4.80 -5.09
C SER A 283 -0.51 4.56 -5.83
N CYS A 284 -0.42 4.40 -7.15
CA CYS A 284 -1.54 4.00 -8.00
C CYS A 284 -1.06 3.19 -9.20
N TRP A 285 -1.98 2.51 -9.87
CA TRP A 285 -1.71 1.74 -11.09
C TRP A 285 -2.52 2.26 -12.26
N SER A 286 -1.90 2.38 -13.45
CA SER A 286 -2.60 2.86 -14.64
C SER A 286 -3.68 1.90 -15.16
N LYS A 287 -3.65 0.62 -14.75
CA LYS A 287 -4.76 -0.32 -15.02
C LYS A 287 -5.96 -0.09 -14.10
N GLY A 288 -5.78 0.59 -12.93
CA GLY A 288 -6.84 1.02 -12.02
C GLY A 288 -7.60 2.26 -12.50
N ASP A 289 -8.02 3.13 -11.57
CA ASP A 289 -8.84 4.32 -11.86
C ASP A 289 -8.00 5.50 -12.37
N ILE A 290 -6.73 5.60 -11.97
CA ILE A 290 -5.80 6.67 -12.36
C ILE A 290 -5.09 6.23 -13.65
N LYS A 291 -5.31 6.95 -14.77
CA LYS A 291 -4.88 6.52 -16.10
C LYS A 291 -3.63 7.19 -16.63
N ASP A 292 -3.28 8.35 -16.07
CA ASP A 292 -2.16 9.16 -16.53
C ASP A 292 -1.56 10.01 -15.42
N PHE A 293 -0.41 10.61 -15.70
CA PHE A 293 0.31 11.45 -14.75
C PHE A 293 -0.48 12.70 -14.32
N GLN A 294 -1.32 13.26 -15.19
CA GLN A 294 -2.14 14.42 -14.85
C GLN A 294 -3.21 14.07 -13.82
N GLN A 295 -3.86 12.92 -13.97
CA GLN A 295 -4.84 12.43 -13.00
C GLN A 295 -4.14 12.11 -11.67
N TRP A 296 -2.95 11.48 -11.72
CA TRP A 296 -2.15 11.21 -10.54
C TRP A 296 -1.80 12.49 -9.80
N THR A 297 -1.22 13.49 -10.46
CA THR A 297 -0.85 14.76 -9.83
C THR A 297 -2.05 15.53 -9.28
N ASN A 298 -3.22 15.45 -9.91
CA ASN A 298 -4.45 16.03 -9.36
C ASN A 298 -4.86 15.32 -8.04
N THR A 299 -4.72 14.00 -7.98
CA THR A 299 -4.98 13.21 -6.76
C THR A 299 -3.98 13.58 -5.66
N VAL A 300 -2.69 13.72 -5.99
CA VAL A 300 -1.63 14.14 -5.07
C VAL A 300 -1.92 15.54 -4.50
N LYS A 301 -2.28 16.53 -5.36
CA LYS A 301 -2.67 17.88 -4.95
C LYS A 301 -3.88 17.89 -4.01
N SER A 302 -4.86 17.04 -4.25
CA SER A 302 -6.01 16.92 -3.37
C SER A 302 -5.59 16.39 -1.99
N GLN A 303 -4.67 15.43 -1.93
CA GLN A 303 -4.12 14.90 -0.68
C GLN A 303 -3.29 15.96 0.05
N ALA A 304 -2.45 16.72 -0.66
CA ALA A 304 -1.63 17.77 -0.10
C ALA A 304 -2.50 18.88 0.54
N GLY A 305 -3.56 19.30 -0.14
CA GLY A 305 -4.54 20.23 0.43
C GLY A 305 -5.20 19.72 1.70
N ALA A 306 -5.59 18.44 1.75
CA ALA A 306 -6.16 17.82 2.94
C ALA A 306 -5.15 17.72 4.09
N ALA A 307 -3.89 17.37 3.78
CA ALA A 307 -2.79 17.28 4.74
C ALA A 307 -2.44 18.67 5.33
N GLY A 308 -2.39 19.70 4.50
CA GLY A 308 -2.16 21.10 4.94
C GLY A 308 -3.24 21.62 5.89
N ILE A 309 -4.51 21.32 5.64
CA ILE A 309 -5.62 21.66 6.54
C ILE A 309 -5.47 20.94 7.89
N ALA A 310 -5.10 19.65 7.89
CA ALA A 310 -4.89 18.88 9.10
C ALA A 310 -3.73 19.42 9.94
N ALA A 311 -2.63 19.82 9.33
CA ALA A 311 -1.49 20.42 10.01
C ALA A 311 -1.85 21.79 10.63
N ALA A 312 -2.57 22.64 9.93
CA ALA A 312 -3.02 23.95 10.42
C ALA A 312 -4.01 23.86 11.58
N SER A 313 -4.80 22.78 11.67
CA SER A 313 -5.76 22.56 12.76
C SER A 313 -5.14 21.96 14.03
N SER A 314 -3.87 21.51 13.95
CA SER A 314 -3.15 20.88 15.08
C SER A 314 -2.24 21.87 15.84
N ASN A 315 -2.08 23.09 15.33
CA ASN A 315 -1.34 24.21 15.93
C ASN A 315 -2.31 25.21 16.60
#